data_6160298e86e651e80f0b4c729e040083
#
_entry.id   6160298e86e651e80f0b4c729e040083
#
_cell.length_a   1.000
_cell.length_b   1.000
_cell.length_c   1.000
_cell.angle_alpha   90.00
_cell.angle_beta   90.00
_cell.angle_gamma   90.00
#
_symmetry.space_group_name_H-M   'P 1'
#
loop_
_entity.id
_entity.type
_entity.pdbx_description
1 polymer ?
#
loop_
_entity_poly.entity_id
_entity_poly.type
_entity_poly.pdbx_seq_one_letter_code
_entity_poly.pdbx_strand_id
1 'polypeptide(L)'
;GKAEEAGIVALTDVERPEARLFCLPYACGNPTMYRQFGRLLPASYAVLAANLPGHGKAGEPMRSIPEMAALCVEQLAAFNDGTPLFLLGYSFGGFLAYEIARRLEEKGRPVAGVVLVASPPPGVIGGLRAIIDSSEDEIVRVSKEVYHYDFAEMTEAERRDYLNTLRVDTQAMLDFAFGAAVEAPMLNLVGTLEEEEELKMMAEAWNAVFANPSHDRTEGAHMLIKTHPEELAGKVRHFMNELLKREGKA
;
A
#
# COMPACT_ATOMS: atom_id res chain seq x y z
N GLY A 1 13.74 -18.95 -1.35
CA GLY A 1 13.20 -18.87 -2.70
C GLY A 1 13.50 -17.57 -3.40
N LYS A 2 12.88 -17.38 -4.54
CA LYS A 2 13.10 -16.20 -5.40
C LYS A 2 12.78 -14.88 -4.70
N ALA A 3 11.69 -14.83 -3.92
CA ALA A 3 11.29 -13.64 -3.17
C ALA A 3 12.33 -13.28 -2.11
N GLU A 4 12.76 -14.24 -1.31
CA GLU A 4 13.76 -14.00 -0.25
C GLU A 4 15.10 -13.55 -0.84
N GLU A 5 15.51 -14.15 -1.94
CA GLU A 5 16.75 -13.75 -2.64
C GLU A 5 16.66 -12.31 -3.15
N ALA A 6 15.47 -11.89 -3.57
CA ALA A 6 15.21 -10.51 -4.00
C ALA A 6 15.01 -9.53 -2.84
N GLY A 7 14.92 -10.01 -1.60
CA GLY A 7 14.65 -9.17 -0.42
C GLY A 7 13.19 -8.86 -0.20
N ILE A 8 12.30 -9.67 -0.73
CA ILE A 8 10.83 -9.52 -0.65
C ILE A 8 10.26 -10.67 0.17
N VAL A 9 9.14 -10.43 0.85
CA VAL A 9 8.44 -11.47 1.61
C VAL A 9 7.37 -12.12 0.73
N ALA A 10 7.46 -13.44 0.54
CA ALA A 10 6.41 -14.21 -0.09
C ALA A 10 5.37 -14.61 0.97
N LEU A 11 4.14 -14.14 0.80
CA LEU A 11 3.05 -14.47 1.73
C LEU A 11 2.30 -15.72 1.30
N THR A 12 2.31 -16.03 0.00
CA THR A 12 1.79 -17.27 -0.54
C THR A 12 2.85 -17.91 -1.43
N ASP A 13 2.87 -19.24 -1.47
CA ASP A 13 3.82 -20.01 -2.27
C ASP A 13 3.12 -20.51 -3.53
N VAL A 14 3.45 -19.89 -4.66
CA VAL A 14 2.84 -20.22 -5.96
C VAL A 14 3.94 -20.34 -7.00
N GLU A 15 4.08 -21.54 -7.56
CA GLU A 15 5.16 -21.86 -8.50
C GLU A 15 4.96 -21.18 -9.87
N ARG A 16 3.73 -21.22 -10.39
CA ARG A 16 3.36 -20.62 -11.67
C ARG A 16 2.14 -19.72 -11.47
N PRO A 17 2.34 -18.53 -10.93
CA PRO A 17 1.20 -17.68 -10.63
C PRO A 17 0.54 -17.14 -11.91
N GLU A 18 -0.78 -17.03 -11.85
CA GLU A 18 -1.58 -16.33 -12.87
C GLU A 18 -1.33 -14.82 -12.81
N ALA A 19 -1.10 -14.30 -11.64
CA ALA A 19 -0.77 -12.91 -11.36
C ALA A 19 0.03 -12.80 -10.07
N ARG A 20 0.78 -11.70 -9.94
CA ARG A 20 1.44 -11.34 -8.70
C ARG A 20 0.84 -10.06 -8.16
N LEU A 21 0.61 -10.02 -6.86
CA LEU A 21 0.20 -8.82 -6.15
C LEU A 21 1.31 -8.45 -5.16
N PHE A 22 1.94 -7.30 -5.39
CA PHE A 22 2.98 -6.76 -4.51
C PHE A 22 2.36 -5.72 -3.59
N CYS A 23 2.42 -5.97 -2.29
CA CYS A 23 1.72 -5.20 -1.27
C CYS A 23 2.67 -4.29 -0.50
N LEU A 24 2.25 -3.04 -0.28
CA LEU A 24 3.00 -2.00 0.40
C LEU A 24 2.26 -1.60 1.68
N PRO A 25 2.97 -1.47 2.81
CA PRO A 25 2.33 -1.31 4.11
C PRO A 25 1.76 0.09 4.33
N TYR A 26 0.90 0.22 5.34
CA TYR A 26 0.60 1.53 5.92
C TYR A 26 1.84 2.05 6.69
N ALA A 27 1.80 3.31 7.12
CA ALA A 27 2.90 3.90 7.89
C ALA A 27 3.25 3.01 9.09
N CYS A 28 4.54 2.72 9.25
CA CYS A 28 5.11 1.83 10.26
C CYS A 28 4.59 0.37 10.23
N GLY A 29 3.80 -0.01 9.23
CA GLY A 29 3.36 -1.39 9.07
C GLY A 29 4.48 -2.32 8.62
N ASN A 30 4.28 -3.63 8.77
CA ASN A 30 5.21 -4.65 8.31
C ASN A 30 4.52 -5.67 7.39
N PRO A 31 5.28 -6.54 6.70
CA PRO A 31 4.69 -7.49 5.75
C PRO A 31 3.60 -8.40 6.32
N THR A 32 3.66 -8.70 7.61
CA THR A 32 2.70 -9.63 8.24
C THR A 32 1.27 -9.10 8.26
N MET A 33 1.08 -7.78 8.08
CA MET A 33 -0.26 -7.19 7.99
C MET A 33 -1.09 -7.76 6.84
N TYR A 34 -0.44 -8.30 5.81
CA TYR A 34 -1.09 -8.84 4.62
C TYR A 34 -1.29 -10.36 4.67
N ARG A 35 -0.87 -11.04 5.72
CA ARG A 35 -0.89 -12.51 5.75
C ARG A 35 -2.30 -13.10 5.62
N GLN A 36 -3.23 -12.63 6.44
CA GLN A 36 -4.63 -13.08 6.39
C GLN A 36 -5.27 -12.69 5.06
N PHE A 37 -5.07 -11.45 4.64
CA PHE A 37 -5.58 -10.93 3.38
C PHE A 37 -5.13 -11.79 2.19
N GLY A 38 -3.85 -12.15 2.15
CA GLY A 38 -3.29 -12.98 1.07
C GLY A 38 -3.98 -14.33 0.95
N ARG A 39 -4.40 -14.92 2.07
CA ARG A 39 -5.11 -16.21 2.08
C ARG A 39 -6.53 -16.13 1.55
N LEU A 40 -7.10 -14.92 1.49
CA LEU A 40 -8.44 -14.70 0.98
C LEU A 40 -8.48 -14.46 -0.53
N LEU A 41 -7.33 -14.32 -1.16
CA LEU A 41 -7.21 -14.20 -2.61
C LEU A 41 -7.12 -15.57 -3.28
N PRO A 42 -7.40 -15.69 -4.60
CA PRO A 42 -7.26 -16.96 -5.30
C PRO A 42 -5.88 -17.59 -5.12
N ALA A 43 -5.84 -18.89 -4.97
CA ALA A 43 -4.59 -19.63 -4.76
C ALA A 43 -3.59 -19.49 -5.92
N SER A 44 -4.08 -19.13 -7.11
CA SER A 44 -3.25 -18.90 -8.30
C SER A 44 -2.57 -17.53 -8.30
N TYR A 45 -2.91 -16.65 -7.37
CA TYR A 45 -2.28 -15.34 -7.25
C TYR A 45 -1.14 -15.43 -6.22
N ALA A 46 0.06 -15.08 -6.65
CA ALA A 46 1.18 -14.96 -5.71
C ALA A 46 1.08 -13.60 -5.00
N VAL A 47 1.04 -13.64 -3.68
CA VAL A 47 0.97 -12.43 -2.86
C VAL A 47 2.33 -12.20 -2.22
N LEU A 48 2.93 -11.08 -2.57
CA LEU A 48 4.25 -10.65 -2.12
C LEU A 48 4.09 -9.38 -1.31
N ALA A 49 5.00 -9.13 -0.38
CA ALA A 49 4.99 -7.89 0.41
C ALA A 49 6.38 -7.29 0.47
N ALA A 50 6.43 -5.95 0.41
CA ALA A 50 7.66 -5.21 0.57
C ALA A 50 8.23 -5.45 1.98
N ASN A 51 9.54 -5.59 2.06
CA ASN A 51 10.27 -5.82 3.30
C ASN A 51 11.25 -4.66 3.51
N LEU A 52 10.71 -3.52 3.90
CA LEU A 52 11.48 -2.28 4.04
C LEU A 52 12.18 -2.19 5.41
N PRO A 53 13.40 -1.62 5.47
CA PRO A 53 14.05 -1.34 6.75
C PRO A 53 13.15 -0.52 7.66
N GLY A 54 13.08 -0.89 8.95
CA GLY A 54 12.22 -0.23 9.92
C GLY A 54 10.76 -0.70 9.94
N HIS A 55 10.36 -1.56 8.98
CA HIS A 55 9.01 -2.08 8.85
C HIS A 55 8.97 -3.58 9.17
N GLY A 56 9.26 -3.94 10.42
CA GLY A 56 9.39 -5.33 10.85
C GLY A 56 10.73 -5.96 10.52
N LYS A 57 11.62 -5.21 9.88
CA LYS A 57 12.98 -5.60 9.54
C LYS A 57 13.96 -4.68 10.27
N ALA A 58 15.07 -5.23 10.73
CA ALA A 58 16.09 -4.46 11.40
C ALA A 58 16.69 -3.38 10.48
N GLY A 59 17.10 -2.27 11.07
CA GLY A 59 17.72 -1.14 10.38
C GLY A 59 16.91 0.14 10.51
N GLU A 60 17.56 1.25 10.22
CA GLU A 60 16.92 2.55 10.22
C GLU A 60 15.91 2.64 9.07
N PRO A 61 14.72 3.22 9.29
CA PRO A 61 13.77 3.41 8.22
C PRO A 61 14.33 4.35 7.15
N MET A 62 14.02 4.05 5.89
CA MET A 62 14.33 4.94 4.77
C MET A 62 13.45 6.18 4.88
N ARG A 63 13.97 7.34 4.52
CA ARG A 63 13.34 8.63 4.83
C ARG A 63 12.55 9.27 3.69
N SER A 64 12.55 8.68 2.49
CA SER A 64 11.83 9.26 1.38
C SER A 64 11.10 8.21 0.55
N ILE A 65 9.98 8.63 -0.04
CA ILE A 65 9.20 7.78 -0.96
C ILE A 65 10.06 7.38 -2.18
N PRO A 66 10.80 8.29 -2.84
CA PRO A 66 11.64 7.90 -3.97
C PRO A 66 12.69 6.83 -3.65
N GLU A 67 13.34 6.92 -2.48
CA GLU A 67 14.34 5.91 -2.09
C GLU A 67 13.71 4.55 -1.86
N MET A 68 12.58 4.50 -1.16
CA MET A 68 11.86 3.25 -0.91
C MET A 68 11.34 2.63 -2.22
N ALA A 69 10.80 3.46 -3.10
CA ALA A 69 10.31 3.02 -4.40
C ALA A 69 11.45 2.48 -5.27
N ALA A 70 12.60 3.14 -5.28
CA ALA A 70 13.77 2.69 -6.05
C ALA A 70 14.23 1.30 -5.59
N LEU A 71 14.26 1.06 -4.27
CA LEU A 71 14.59 -0.25 -3.73
C LEU A 71 13.58 -1.31 -4.19
N CYS A 72 12.30 -1.02 -4.10
CA CYS A 72 11.24 -1.94 -4.53
C CYS A 72 11.33 -2.26 -6.03
N VAL A 73 11.58 -1.26 -6.87
CA VAL A 73 11.76 -1.44 -8.33
C VAL A 73 12.94 -2.37 -8.61
N GLU A 74 14.05 -2.18 -7.91
CA GLU A 74 15.23 -3.04 -8.05
C GLU A 74 14.89 -4.49 -7.65
N GLN A 75 14.20 -4.67 -6.53
CA GLN A 75 13.81 -6.00 -6.05
C GLN A 75 12.80 -6.68 -6.98
N LEU A 76 11.87 -5.92 -7.55
CA LEU A 76 10.85 -6.45 -8.46
C LEU A 76 11.44 -6.90 -9.81
N ALA A 77 12.64 -6.48 -10.16
CA ALA A 77 13.31 -6.93 -11.39
C ALA A 77 13.43 -8.46 -11.45
N ALA A 78 13.52 -9.14 -10.31
CA ALA A 78 13.55 -10.60 -10.22
C ALA A 78 12.27 -11.26 -10.75
N PHE A 79 11.17 -10.52 -10.84
CA PHE A 79 9.86 -11.03 -11.24
C PHE A 79 9.41 -10.55 -12.63
N ASN A 80 10.33 -10.04 -13.42
CA ASN A 80 10.05 -9.55 -14.79
C ASN A 80 10.06 -10.74 -15.77
N ASP A 81 9.07 -11.60 -15.65
CA ASP A 81 8.95 -12.87 -16.40
C ASP A 81 7.67 -12.95 -17.25
N GLY A 82 7.00 -11.83 -17.47
CA GLY A 82 5.75 -11.77 -18.25
C GLY A 82 4.50 -12.02 -17.43
N THR A 83 4.61 -12.50 -16.18
CA THR A 83 3.44 -12.63 -15.30
C THR A 83 2.92 -11.24 -14.94
N PRO A 84 1.60 -10.98 -15.10
CA PRO A 84 1.03 -9.69 -14.73
C PRO A 84 1.32 -9.32 -13.28
N LEU A 85 1.84 -8.11 -13.07
CA LEU A 85 2.16 -7.58 -11.75
C LEU A 85 1.15 -6.50 -11.39
N PHE A 86 0.54 -6.65 -10.22
CA PHE A 86 -0.35 -5.66 -9.61
C PHE A 86 0.31 -5.12 -8.35
N LEU A 87 0.02 -3.87 -8.03
CA LEU A 87 0.47 -3.24 -6.79
C LEU A 87 -0.72 -2.94 -5.90
N LEU A 88 -0.57 -3.12 -4.60
CA LEU A 88 -1.54 -2.68 -3.62
C LEU A 88 -0.85 -1.85 -2.56
N GLY A 89 -1.26 -0.59 -2.40
CA GLY A 89 -0.72 0.31 -1.39
C GLY A 89 -1.78 0.69 -0.36
N TYR A 90 -1.47 0.41 0.90
CA TYR A 90 -2.36 0.72 2.02
C TYR A 90 -1.95 2.02 2.68
N SER A 91 -2.82 3.03 2.69
CA SER A 91 -2.54 4.34 3.29
C SER A 91 -1.22 4.93 2.76
N PHE A 92 -0.21 5.11 3.60
CA PHE A 92 1.16 5.50 3.21
C PHE A 92 1.66 4.69 1.99
N GLY A 93 1.37 3.38 1.97
CA GLY A 93 1.76 2.50 0.88
C GLY A 93 1.18 2.88 -0.48
N GLY A 94 0.12 3.68 -0.52
CA GLY A 94 -0.44 4.19 -1.77
C GLY A 94 0.50 5.16 -2.48
N PHE A 95 1.25 5.96 -1.74
CA PHE A 95 2.28 6.85 -2.30
C PHE A 95 3.42 6.02 -2.91
N LEU A 96 3.82 4.96 -2.22
CA LEU A 96 4.83 4.02 -2.73
C LEU A 96 4.33 3.32 -3.99
N ALA A 97 3.10 2.84 -4.00
CA ALA A 97 2.52 2.16 -5.16
C ALA A 97 2.48 3.09 -6.38
N TYR A 98 2.09 4.35 -6.20
CA TYR A 98 2.15 5.35 -7.27
C TYR A 98 3.56 5.49 -7.83
N GLU A 99 4.55 5.72 -6.99
CA GLU A 99 5.91 5.98 -7.42
C GLU A 99 6.56 4.75 -8.07
N ILE A 100 6.29 3.57 -7.53
CA ILE A 100 6.76 2.31 -8.12
C ILE A 100 6.15 2.12 -9.52
N ALA A 101 4.83 2.30 -9.64
CA ALA A 101 4.14 2.16 -10.93
C ALA A 101 4.68 3.15 -11.95
N ARG A 102 4.88 4.41 -11.57
CA ARG A 102 5.44 5.44 -12.44
C ARG A 102 6.83 5.06 -12.95
N ARG A 103 7.70 4.60 -12.05
CA ARG A 103 9.07 4.20 -12.40
C ARG A 103 9.10 2.98 -13.33
N LEU A 104 8.22 2.02 -13.09
CA LEU A 104 8.13 0.83 -13.93
C LEU A 104 7.61 1.17 -15.33
N GLU A 105 6.66 2.09 -15.45
CA GLU A 105 6.20 2.58 -16.76
C GLU A 105 7.34 3.24 -17.53
N GLU A 106 8.13 4.10 -16.89
CA GLU A 106 9.30 4.73 -17.50
C GLU A 106 10.31 3.72 -18.04
N LYS A 107 10.42 2.57 -17.37
CA LYS A 107 11.33 1.49 -17.78
C LYS A 107 10.74 0.56 -18.84
N GLY A 108 9.52 0.84 -19.32
CA GLY A 108 8.83 -0.02 -20.27
C GLY A 108 8.33 -1.34 -19.68
N ARG A 109 8.14 -1.37 -18.36
CA ARG A 109 7.61 -2.53 -17.62
C ARG A 109 6.36 -2.13 -16.81
N PRO A 110 5.28 -1.69 -17.49
CA PRO A 110 4.09 -1.22 -16.78
C PRO A 110 3.47 -2.31 -15.93
N VAL A 111 2.92 -1.92 -14.78
CA VAL A 111 2.13 -2.83 -13.97
C VAL A 111 0.75 -3.03 -14.60
N ALA A 112 0.12 -4.17 -14.34
CA ALA A 112 -1.20 -4.48 -14.87
C ALA A 112 -2.31 -3.67 -14.19
N GLY A 113 -2.11 -3.26 -12.95
CA GLY A 113 -3.07 -2.44 -12.21
C GLY A 113 -2.54 -2.05 -10.84
N VAL A 114 -3.16 -1.05 -10.27
CA VAL A 114 -2.80 -0.51 -8.94
C VAL A 114 -4.05 -0.42 -8.09
N VAL A 115 -3.97 -0.91 -6.86
CA VAL A 115 -5.04 -0.77 -5.86
C VAL A 115 -4.53 0.13 -4.73
N LEU A 116 -5.29 1.17 -4.41
CA LEU A 116 -5.03 2.03 -3.27
C LEU A 116 -6.10 1.76 -2.22
N VAL A 117 -5.70 1.55 -0.99
CA VAL A 117 -6.63 1.30 0.12
C VAL A 117 -6.41 2.32 1.22
N ALA A 118 -7.45 3.06 1.57
CA ALA A 118 -7.41 4.03 2.66
C ALA A 118 -6.23 5.01 2.57
N SER A 119 -5.81 5.35 1.34
CA SER A 119 -4.67 6.25 1.12
C SER A 119 -5.13 7.71 1.13
N PRO A 120 -4.46 8.59 1.90
CA PRO A 120 -4.77 10.01 1.83
C PRO A 120 -4.41 10.53 0.45
N PRO A 121 -5.22 11.45 -0.09
CA PRO A 121 -5.00 11.94 -1.45
C PRO A 121 -3.80 12.88 -1.53
N PRO A 122 -3.23 13.05 -2.74
CA PRO A 122 -2.18 14.04 -2.95
C PRO A 122 -2.63 15.44 -2.51
N GLY A 123 -1.77 16.15 -1.78
CA GLY A 123 -2.02 17.53 -1.38
C GLY A 123 -2.92 17.74 -0.15
N VAL A 124 -3.57 16.70 0.36
CA VAL A 124 -4.42 16.79 1.56
C VAL A 124 -3.70 16.16 2.74
N ILE A 125 -2.67 16.83 3.22
CA ILE A 125 -1.75 16.31 4.22
C ILE A 125 -1.71 17.13 5.53
N GLY A 126 -2.60 18.12 5.68
CA GLY A 126 -2.63 18.98 6.87
C GLY A 126 -2.77 18.21 8.19
N GLY A 127 -3.61 17.19 8.21
CA GLY A 127 -3.80 16.34 9.39
C GLY A 127 -2.59 15.46 9.73
N LEU A 128 -1.75 15.15 8.74
CA LEU A 128 -0.56 14.33 8.94
C LEU A 128 0.53 15.09 9.69
N ARG A 129 0.63 16.41 9.50
CA ARG A 129 1.60 17.23 10.22
C ARG A 129 1.39 17.17 11.72
N ALA A 130 0.14 17.05 12.16
CA ALA A 130 -0.18 16.90 13.57
C ALA A 130 0.46 15.65 14.20
N ILE A 131 0.63 14.58 13.44
CA ILE A 131 1.29 13.35 13.90
C ILE A 131 2.76 13.62 14.24
N ILE A 132 3.44 14.41 13.39
CA ILE A 132 4.86 14.72 13.59
C ILE A 132 5.06 15.59 14.83
N ASP A 133 4.18 16.56 15.03
CA ASP A 133 4.28 17.54 16.10
C ASP A 133 3.69 17.06 17.43
N SER A 134 2.96 15.95 17.44
CA SER A 134 2.31 15.42 18.64
C SER A 134 3.27 14.66 19.56
N SER A 135 2.94 14.61 20.85
CA SER A 135 3.64 13.78 21.81
C SER A 135 3.35 12.30 21.56
N GLU A 136 4.20 11.41 22.10
CA GLU A 136 3.96 9.96 22.01
C GLU A 136 2.61 9.58 22.59
N ASP A 137 2.24 10.12 23.76
CA ASP A 137 0.96 9.82 24.41
C ASP A 137 -0.22 10.22 23.53
N GLU A 138 -0.13 11.37 22.87
CA GLU A 138 -1.16 11.84 21.95
C GLU A 138 -1.29 10.93 20.74
N ILE A 139 -0.18 10.52 20.14
CA ILE A 139 -0.17 9.60 19.00
C ILE A 139 -0.78 8.25 19.40
N VAL A 140 -0.41 7.72 20.56
CA VAL A 140 -0.95 6.45 21.07
C VAL A 140 -2.48 6.56 21.26
N ARG A 141 -2.94 7.66 21.84
CA ARG A 141 -4.37 7.92 22.04
C ARG A 141 -5.13 7.98 20.72
N VAL A 142 -4.65 8.79 19.77
CA VAL A 142 -5.29 8.94 18.46
C VAL A 142 -5.27 7.61 17.69
N SER A 143 -4.18 6.88 17.73
CA SER A 143 -4.07 5.58 17.08
C SER A 143 -5.10 4.59 17.60
N LYS A 144 -5.32 4.57 18.91
CA LYS A 144 -6.32 3.71 19.53
C LYS A 144 -7.75 4.14 19.21
N GLU A 145 -8.06 5.43 19.36
CA GLU A 145 -9.42 5.95 19.22
C GLU A 145 -9.86 6.08 17.76
N VAL A 146 -8.98 6.53 16.88
CA VAL A 146 -9.32 6.83 15.49
C VAL A 146 -9.00 5.67 14.57
N TYR A 147 -7.80 5.08 14.72
CA TYR A 147 -7.33 4.01 13.84
C TYR A 147 -7.52 2.60 14.41
N HIS A 148 -8.03 2.50 15.64
CA HIS A 148 -8.25 1.22 16.33
C HIS A 148 -6.98 0.36 16.44
N TYR A 149 -5.83 1.03 16.55
CA TYR A 149 -4.54 0.39 16.75
C TYR A 149 -4.12 0.52 18.21
N ASP A 150 -3.94 -0.62 18.89
CA ASP A 150 -3.61 -0.64 20.32
C ASP A 150 -2.14 -1.01 20.54
N PHE A 151 -1.41 -0.14 21.23
CA PHE A 151 -0.02 -0.34 21.59
C PHE A 151 0.17 -1.05 22.95
N ALA A 152 -0.92 -1.47 23.61
CA ALA A 152 -0.87 -1.96 24.99
C ALA A 152 0.02 -3.20 25.16
N GLU A 153 0.13 -4.05 24.14
CA GLU A 153 0.93 -5.27 24.21
C GLU A 153 2.40 -5.08 23.82
N MET A 154 2.76 -3.89 23.36
CA MET A 154 4.14 -3.59 22.99
C MET A 154 4.97 -3.22 24.22
N THR A 155 6.24 -3.64 24.21
CA THR A 155 7.21 -3.13 25.18
C THR A 155 7.47 -1.64 24.91
N GLU A 156 8.05 -0.93 25.87
CA GLU A 156 8.41 0.48 25.70
C GLU A 156 9.36 0.68 24.52
N ALA A 157 10.33 -0.22 24.37
CA ALA A 157 11.29 -0.16 23.27
C ALA A 157 10.62 -0.39 21.90
N GLU A 158 9.76 -1.41 21.80
CA GLU A 158 9.00 -1.70 20.58
C GLU A 158 8.12 -0.50 20.18
N ARG A 159 7.44 0.08 21.15
CA ARG A 159 6.58 1.24 20.92
C ARG A 159 7.39 2.44 20.42
N ARG A 160 8.55 2.68 21.00
CA ARG A 160 9.43 3.79 20.60
C ARG A 160 9.91 3.64 19.17
N ASP A 161 10.35 2.43 18.79
CA ASP A 161 10.77 2.15 17.42
C ASP A 161 9.63 2.31 16.42
N TYR A 162 8.45 1.82 16.78
CA TYR A 162 7.25 1.92 15.95
C TYR A 162 6.85 3.38 15.73
N LEU A 163 6.85 4.19 16.79
CA LEU A 163 6.51 5.62 16.69
C LEU A 163 7.55 6.40 15.91
N ASN A 164 8.83 6.03 16.03
CA ASN A 164 9.89 6.63 15.21
C ASN A 164 9.63 6.38 13.72
N THR A 165 9.34 5.14 13.34
CA THR A 165 9.04 4.79 11.95
C THR A 165 7.78 5.49 11.47
N LEU A 166 6.75 5.61 12.31
CA LEU A 166 5.53 6.35 11.96
C LEU A 166 5.84 7.80 11.61
N ARG A 167 6.67 8.48 12.40
CA ARG A 167 7.06 9.86 12.13
C ARG A 167 7.88 10.00 10.85
N VAL A 168 8.82 9.07 10.63
CA VAL A 168 9.64 9.07 9.43
C VAL A 168 8.79 8.86 8.18
N ASP A 169 7.88 7.89 8.20
CA ASP A 169 6.98 7.62 7.09
C ASP A 169 6.04 8.78 6.82
N THR A 170 5.50 9.39 7.88
CA THR A 170 4.62 10.56 7.75
C THR A 170 5.37 11.74 7.14
N GLN A 171 6.59 11.99 7.56
CA GLN A 171 7.42 13.04 6.98
C GLN A 171 7.72 12.75 5.49
N ALA A 172 7.98 11.50 5.15
CA ALA A 172 8.20 11.08 3.76
C ALA A 172 6.99 11.40 2.88
N MET A 173 5.76 11.19 3.39
CA MET A 173 4.54 11.57 2.68
C MET A 173 4.44 13.09 2.49
N LEU A 174 4.73 13.87 3.54
CA LEU A 174 4.68 15.33 3.48
C LEU A 174 5.68 15.89 2.46
N ASP A 175 6.84 15.27 2.34
CA ASP A 175 7.92 15.72 1.45
C ASP A 175 7.73 15.24 0.01
N PHE A 176 6.82 14.29 -0.24
CA PHE A 176 6.68 13.71 -1.56
C PHE A 176 5.91 14.62 -2.53
N ALA A 177 6.49 14.83 -3.71
CA ALA A 177 5.84 15.53 -4.81
C ALA A 177 5.40 14.52 -5.88
N PHE A 178 4.10 14.48 -6.15
CA PHE A 178 3.55 13.67 -7.23
C PHE A 178 3.93 14.28 -8.57
N GLY A 179 4.18 13.43 -9.56
CA GLY A 179 4.57 13.84 -10.91
C GLY A 179 3.56 13.40 -11.96
N ALA A 180 4.06 12.83 -13.06
CA ALA A 180 3.24 12.39 -14.18
C ALA A 180 2.20 11.35 -13.77
N ALA A 181 1.06 11.36 -14.47
CA ALA A 181 0.00 10.39 -14.24
C ALA A 181 0.44 8.98 -14.64
N VAL A 182 0.10 8.02 -13.82
CA VAL A 182 0.28 6.59 -14.11
C VAL A 182 -0.82 6.13 -15.05
N GLU A 183 -0.45 5.44 -16.12
CA GLU A 183 -1.39 4.95 -17.15
C GLU A 183 -2.11 3.67 -16.75
N ALA A 184 -1.51 2.83 -15.93
CA ALA A 184 -2.11 1.58 -15.49
C ALA A 184 -3.47 1.83 -14.81
N PRO A 185 -4.46 0.93 -15.03
CA PRO A 185 -5.73 1.02 -14.33
C PRO A 185 -5.55 1.07 -12.81
N MET A 186 -6.36 1.87 -12.16
CA MET A 186 -6.28 2.04 -10.71
C MET A 186 -7.65 1.89 -10.05
N LEU A 187 -7.69 1.19 -8.94
CA LEU A 187 -8.85 1.11 -8.07
C LEU A 187 -8.52 1.77 -6.74
N ASN A 188 -9.28 2.81 -6.39
CA ASN A 188 -9.17 3.48 -5.08
C ASN A 188 -10.31 2.97 -4.19
N LEU A 189 -9.94 2.34 -3.07
CA LEU A 189 -10.88 1.81 -2.08
C LEU A 189 -10.82 2.62 -0.80
N VAL A 190 -11.97 3.12 -0.36
CA VAL A 190 -12.09 3.92 0.85
C VAL A 190 -13.19 3.36 1.75
N GLY A 191 -13.11 3.66 3.05
CA GLY A 191 -14.15 3.28 4.00
C GLY A 191 -15.37 4.20 3.91
N THR A 192 -16.55 3.64 4.15
CA THR A 192 -17.83 4.39 4.06
C THR A 192 -18.07 5.39 5.19
N LEU A 193 -17.26 5.34 6.25
CA LEU A 193 -17.40 6.27 7.38
C LEU A 193 -16.83 7.67 7.07
N GLU A 194 -16.18 7.85 5.92
CA GLU A 194 -15.72 9.16 5.47
C GLU A 194 -16.92 9.97 4.93
N GLU A 195 -16.86 11.31 5.08
CA GLU A 195 -17.88 12.20 4.55
C GLU A 195 -17.87 12.24 3.02
N GLU A 196 -19.05 12.35 2.40
CA GLU A 196 -19.16 12.34 0.93
C GLU A 196 -18.36 13.42 0.22
N GLU A 197 -18.31 14.62 0.77
CA GLU A 197 -17.52 15.71 0.18
C GLU A 197 -16.03 15.42 0.23
N GLU A 198 -15.55 14.84 1.33
CA GLU A 198 -14.16 14.41 1.46
C GLU A 198 -13.85 13.30 0.45
N LEU A 199 -14.76 12.33 0.28
CA LEU A 199 -14.58 11.25 -0.68
C LEU A 199 -14.46 11.78 -2.11
N LYS A 200 -15.26 12.77 -2.48
CA LYS A 200 -15.16 13.41 -3.81
C LYS A 200 -13.84 14.13 -4.00
N MET A 201 -13.41 14.87 -3.00
CA MET A 201 -12.14 15.60 -3.05
C MET A 201 -10.96 14.63 -3.16
N MET A 202 -11.00 13.54 -2.40
CA MET A 202 -9.99 12.49 -2.46
C MET A 202 -9.93 11.84 -3.85
N ALA A 203 -11.09 11.52 -4.42
CA ALA A 203 -11.18 10.93 -5.76
C ALA A 203 -10.62 11.88 -6.82
N GLU A 204 -10.99 13.15 -6.78
CA GLU A 204 -10.49 14.15 -7.73
C GLU A 204 -8.96 14.31 -7.64
N ALA A 205 -8.42 14.32 -6.42
CA ALA A 205 -6.98 14.44 -6.23
C ALA A 205 -6.22 13.23 -6.81
N TRP A 206 -6.74 12.02 -6.61
CA TRP A 206 -6.15 10.82 -7.21
C TRP A 206 -6.30 10.78 -8.73
N ASN A 207 -7.41 11.31 -9.26
CA ASN A 207 -7.61 11.39 -10.72
C ASN A 207 -6.57 12.29 -11.41
N ALA A 208 -5.95 13.19 -10.69
CA ALA A 208 -4.89 14.04 -11.24
C ALA A 208 -3.60 13.28 -11.53
N VAL A 209 -3.37 12.15 -10.84
CA VAL A 209 -2.12 11.38 -10.93
C VAL A 209 -2.29 9.94 -11.43
N PHE A 210 -3.51 9.55 -11.78
CA PHE A 210 -3.82 8.28 -12.46
C PHE A 210 -4.72 8.56 -13.66
N ALA A 211 -4.32 8.07 -14.83
CA ALA A 211 -5.06 8.32 -16.07
C ALA A 211 -6.32 7.46 -16.22
N ASN A 212 -6.34 6.29 -15.59
CA ASN A 212 -7.45 5.34 -15.67
C ASN A 212 -7.96 4.92 -14.29
N PRO A 213 -8.48 5.87 -13.51
CA PRO A 213 -8.90 5.61 -12.14
C PRO A 213 -10.32 5.06 -12.06
N SER A 214 -10.58 4.26 -11.04
CA SER A 214 -11.91 3.91 -10.59
C SER A 214 -11.95 4.02 -9.06
N HIS A 215 -13.13 4.27 -8.51
CA HIS A 215 -13.31 4.50 -7.08
C HIS A 215 -14.45 3.65 -6.56
N ASP A 216 -14.25 3.03 -5.39
CA ASP A 216 -15.26 2.22 -4.74
C ASP A 216 -15.15 2.37 -3.22
N ARG A 217 -16.19 1.96 -2.52
CA ARG A 217 -16.30 2.05 -1.07
C ARG A 217 -16.43 0.66 -0.47
N THR A 218 -15.78 0.47 0.67
CA THR A 218 -15.96 -0.72 1.50
C THR A 218 -16.53 -0.28 2.83
N GLU A 219 -17.53 -0.97 3.33
CA GLU A 219 -18.08 -0.66 4.64
C GLU A 219 -16.98 -0.70 5.70
N GLY A 220 -16.85 0.35 6.50
CA GLY A 220 -15.87 0.43 7.56
C GLY A 220 -15.09 1.74 7.58
N ALA A 221 -14.09 1.78 8.45
CA ALA A 221 -13.20 2.93 8.66
C ALA A 221 -11.83 2.71 8.00
N HIS A 222 -10.77 3.27 8.59
CA HIS A 222 -9.42 3.24 8.01
C HIS A 222 -8.80 1.84 7.95
N MET A 223 -9.02 1.01 8.96
CA MET A 223 -8.37 -0.31 9.08
C MET A 223 -9.19 -1.45 8.46
N LEU A 224 -9.61 -1.28 7.22
CA LEU A 224 -10.43 -2.23 6.48
C LEU A 224 -9.82 -3.64 6.43
N ILE A 225 -8.50 -3.72 6.32
CA ILE A 225 -7.80 -5.01 6.25
C ILE A 225 -7.96 -5.83 7.53
N LYS A 226 -8.23 -5.17 8.65
CA LYS A 226 -8.47 -5.84 9.94
C LYS A 226 -9.96 -6.05 10.21
N THR A 227 -10.79 -5.08 9.84
CA THR A 227 -12.22 -5.09 10.18
C THR A 227 -13.08 -5.77 9.12
N HIS A 228 -12.73 -5.64 7.84
CA HIS A 228 -13.50 -6.16 6.70
C HIS A 228 -12.59 -6.83 5.67
N PRO A 229 -11.74 -7.81 6.08
CA PRO A 229 -10.75 -8.38 5.17
C PRO A 229 -11.37 -9.14 3.99
N GLU A 230 -12.50 -9.81 4.21
CA GLU A 230 -13.16 -10.60 3.16
C GLU A 230 -13.74 -9.72 2.07
N GLU A 231 -14.40 -8.63 2.45
CA GLU A 231 -14.96 -7.67 1.51
C GLU A 231 -13.85 -6.97 0.74
N LEU A 232 -12.78 -6.57 1.42
CA LEU A 232 -11.62 -5.96 0.80
C LEU A 232 -11.00 -6.92 -0.23
N ALA A 233 -10.73 -8.15 0.17
CA ALA A 233 -10.15 -9.16 -0.71
C ALA A 233 -11.06 -9.43 -1.92
N GLY A 234 -12.37 -9.47 -1.72
CA GLY A 234 -13.34 -9.66 -2.80
C GLY A 234 -13.28 -8.56 -3.85
N LYS A 235 -13.18 -7.31 -3.43
CA LYS A 235 -13.07 -6.16 -4.35
C LYS A 235 -11.75 -6.15 -5.10
N VAL A 236 -10.66 -6.46 -4.43
CA VAL A 236 -9.32 -6.57 -5.05
C VAL A 236 -9.31 -7.70 -6.06
N ARG A 237 -9.83 -8.87 -5.70
CA ARG A 237 -9.94 -10.01 -6.60
C ARG A 237 -10.75 -9.68 -7.84
N HIS A 238 -11.90 -9.02 -7.68
CA HIS A 238 -12.74 -8.63 -8.81
C HIS A 238 -12.00 -7.71 -9.78
N PHE A 239 -11.32 -6.70 -9.26
CA PHE A 239 -10.52 -5.77 -10.05
C PHE A 239 -9.43 -6.51 -10.85
N MET A 240 -8.66 -7.35 -10.18
CA MET A 240 -7.59 -8.12 -10.82
C MET A 240 -8.14 -9.08 -11.90
N ASN A 241 -9.19 -9.82 -11.57
CA ASN A 241 -9.82 -10.76 -12.50
C ASN A 241 -10.30 -10.09 -13.76
N GLU A 242 -10.97 -8.94 -13.64
CA GLU A 242 -11.48 -8.22 -14.80
C GLU A 242 -10.35 -7.80 -15.74
N LEU A 243 -9.23 -7.34 -15.19
CA LEU A 243 -8.07 -6.95 -15.99
C LEU A 243 -7.36 -8.17 -16.61
N LEU A 244 -7.25 -9.27 -15.89
CA LEU A 244 -6.67 -10.50 -16.41
C LEU A 244 -7.50 -11.10 -17.55
N LYS A 245 -8.82 -11.01 -17.47
CA LYS A 245 -9.71 -11.44 -18.57
C LYS A 245 -9.51 -10.62 -19.84
N ARG A 246 -9.29 -9.32 -19.71
CA ARG A 246 -9.02 -8.43 -20.86
C ARG A 246 -7.71 -8.81 -21.56
N GLU A 247 -6.67 -9.11 -20.82
CA GLU A 247 -5.38 -9.56 -21.37
C GLU A 247 -5.53 -10.90 -22.09
N GLY A 248 -6.29 -11.85 -21.53
CA GLY A 248 -6.53 -13.16 -22.12
C GLY A 248 -7.34 -13.12 -23.41
N LYS A 249 -7.94 -11.99 -23.76
CA LYS A 249 -8.72 -11.79 -25.00
C LYS A 249 -7.94 -11.10 -26.11
N ALA A 250 -6.75 -10.65 -25.82
CA ALA A 250 -5.92 -9.93 -26.80
C ALA A 250 -5.21 -10.88 -27.79
#